data_46575a7b19c1e079332eef6dc7cbe2f4
#
_entry.id   46575a7b19c1e079332eef6dc7cbe2f4
#
_cell.length_a   1.000
_cell.length_b   1.000
_cell.length_c   1.000
_cell.angle_alpha   90.00
_cell.angle_beta   90.00
_cell.angle_gamma   90.00
#
_symmetry.space_group_name_H-M   'P 1'
#
loop_
_entity.id
_entity.type
_entity.pdbx_description
1 polymer ?
#
loop_
_entity_poly.entity_id
_entity_poly.type
_entity_poly.pdbx_seq_one_letter_code
_entity_poly.pdbx_strand_id
1 'polypeptide(L)'
;VLGSRGLGDVYKRQGEGGPGYMLAPEIDLPFQYHKRGAVAMAREDDANNPDRLSNGSQFYIVWGKKYRSRELAFAWAGLRGGLYGDFETNREMEQEYLTTGGTPGLDGGYTVFGEVIEGLDVVENIQSTATDSHDRPQTDIVILHAVVEQKSKKAGATGKRRYSPGLY
;
A
#
# COMPACT_ATOMS: atom_id res chain seq x y z
N VAL A 1 2.57 2.65 -9.06
CA VAL A 1 2.19 3.04 -7.69
C VAL A 1 1.69 4.46 -7.72
N LEU A 2 0.43 4.65 -7.40
CA LEU A 2 -0.15 5.98 -7.23
C LEU A 2 0.24 6.51 -5.86
N GLY A 3 1.34 7.26 -5.79
CA GLY A 3 1.68 7.99 -4.58
C GLY A 3 0.74 9.17 -4.41
N SER A 4 -0.14 9.14 -3.41
CA SER A 4 -0.70 10.39 -2.92
C SER A 4 0.42 11.08 -2.15
N ARG A 5 1.04 12.08 -2.75
CA ARG A 5 1.97 12.93 -2.03
C ARG A 5 1.16 13.77 -1.05
N GLY A 6 1.00 13.21 0.11
CA GLY A 6 0.67 13.66 1.43
C GLY A 6 -0.42 14.70 1.65
N LEU A 7 -1.43 14.29 2.39
CA LEU A 7 -2.27 15.21 3.17
C LEU A 7 -1.43 16.10 4.13
N GLY A 8 -0.17 15.74 4.40
CA GLY A 8 0.76 16.52 5.24
C GLY A 8 1.55 17.60 4.49
N ASP A 9 1.46 17.66 3.15
CA ASP A 9 2.24 18.62 2.36
C ASP A 9 1.37 19.71 1.71
N VAL A 10 0.40 20.22 2.45
CA VAL A 10 -0.53 21.25 1.97
C VAL A 10 0.21 22.53 1.54
N TYR A 11 1.37 22.81 2.12
CA TYR A 11 2.11 24.05 1.87
C TYR A 11 3.28 23.93 0.89
N LYS A 12 3.93 22.77 0.80
CA LYS A 12 5.17 22.61 0.01
C LYS A 12 5.00 21.89 -1.31
N ARG A 13 3.95 21.12 -1.50
CA ARG A 13 3.65 20.33 -2.72
C ARG A 13 4.79 19.40 -3.19
N GLN A 14 5.72 19.06 -2.29
CA GLN A 14 6.94 18.31 -2.60
C GLN A 14 6.87 16.83 -2.22
N GLY A 15 5.82 16.43 -1.47
CA GLY A 15 5.66 15.06 -0.97
C GLY A 15 6.60 14.70 0.19
N GLU A 16 7.24 15.69 0.80
CA GLU A 16 8.22 15.51 1.88
C GLU A 16 7.64 15.85 3.26
N GLY A 17 6.41 16.33 3.32
CA GLY A 17 5.75 16.70 4.57
C GLY A 17 5.21 15.52 5.36
N GLY A 18 5.11 15.68 6.67
CA GLY A 18 4.54 14.69 7.59
C GLY A 18 4.02 15.33 8.87
N PRO A 19 3.27 14.60 9.69
CA PRO A 19 2.67 15.09 10.93
C PRO A 19 3.67 15.19 12.09
N GLY A 20 4.96 14.90 11.84
CA GLY A 20 6.02 14.93 12.85
C GLY A 20 6.16 13.64 13.66
N TYR A 21 5.47 12.56 13.23
CA TYR A 21 5.64 11.21 13.80
C TYR A 21 5.69 10.16 12.72
N MET A 22 6.29 9.03 13.04
CA MET A 22 6.36 7.83 12.22
C MET A 22 5.63 6.69 12.93
N LEU A 23 5.20 5.69 12.16
CA LEU A 23 4.50 4.50 12.65
C LEU A 23 5.38 3.27 12.46
N ALA A 24 5.36 2.36 13.42
CA ALA A 24 6.03 1.07 13.26
C ALA A 24 5.44 0.30 12.07
N PRO A 25 6.25 -0.48 11.33
CA PRO A 25 5.74 -1.29 10.24
C PRO A 25 4.83 -2.41 10.76
N GLU A 26 3.70 -2.62 10.08
CA GLU A 26 2.76 -3.70 10.36
C GLU A 26 2.64 -4.56 9.09
N ILE A 27 3.37 -5.67 9.05
CA ILE A 27 3.40 -6.59 7.91
C ILE A 27 2.60 -7.82 8.24
N ASP A 28 1.51 -8.07 7.51
CA ASP A 28 0.57 -9.18 7.71
C ASP A 28 0.45 -10.06 6.46
N LEU A 29 1.58 -10.58 5.96
CA LEU A 29 1.60 -11.54 4.87
C LEU A 29 1.18 -12.94 5.36
N PRO A 30 0.46 -13.70 4.53
CA PRO A 30 0.02 -13.43 3.16
C PRO A 30 -1.37 -12.77 3.07
N PHE A 31 -1.87 -12.15 4.12
CA PHE A 31 -3.25 -11.61 4.16
C PHE A 31 -3.35 -10.18 3.64
N GLN A 32 -2.34 -9.36 3.92
CA GLN A 32 -2.23 -7.97 3.46
C GLN A 32 -1.02 -7.84 2.53
N TYR A 33 -1.26 -7.58 1.25
CA TYR A 33 -0.22 -7.51 0.23
C TYR A 33 -0.60 -6.49 -0.85
N HIS A 34 0.35 -6.14 -1.71
CA HIS A 34 0.22 -5.06 -2.68
C HIS A 34 -0.53 -5.46 -3.96
N LYS A 35 -1.72 -6.09 -3.81
CA LYS A 35 -2.66 -6.29 -4.92
C LYS A 35 -3.17 -4.95 -5.45
N ARG A 36 -3.71 -4.95 -6.67
CA ARG A 36 -4.36 -3.75 -7.22
C ARG A 36 -5.49 -3.28 -6.31
N GLY A 37 -5.54 -1.99 -6.01
CA GLY A 37 -6.49 -1.39 -5.08
C GLY A 37 -6.07 -1.44 -3.62
N ALA A 38 -4.98 -2.10 -3.26
CA ALA A 38 -4.46 -2.02 -1.89
C ALA A 38 -4.07 -0.59 -1.53
N VAL A 39 -4.29 -0.19 -0.28
CA VAL A 39 -3.89 1.10 0.29
C VAL A 39 -2.77 0.85 1.28
N ALA A 40 -1.62 1.46 1.05
CA ALA A 40 -0.42 1.22 1.82
C ALA A 40 0.27 2.52 2.26
N MET A 41 1.02 2.45 3.36
CA MET A 41 1.76 3.58 3.90
C MET A 41 3.05 3.83 3.11
N ALA A 42 3.33 5.09 2.80
CA ALA A 42 4.62 5.48 2.26
C ALA A 42 5.70 5.49 3.35
N ARG A 43 6.95 5.32 2.96
CA ARG A 43 8.12 5.46 3.82
C ARG A 43 9.35 5.83 3.01
N GLU A 44 10.39 6.29 3.67
CA GLU A 44 11.70 6.46 3.06
C GLU A 44 12.37 5.11 2.78
N ASP A 45 13.40 5.11 1.94
CA ASP A 45 14.20 3.93 1.63
C ASP A 45 14.96 3.39 2.85
N ASP A 46 15.42 2.14 2.76
CA ASP A 46 16.09 1.46 3.87
C ASP A 46 17.42 2.11 4.29
N ALA A 47 18.07 2.89 3.41
CA ALA A 47 19.30 3.58 3.73
C ALA A 47 19.08 4.76 4.69
N ASN A 48 17.96 5.46 4.52
CA ASN A 48 17.57 6.60 5.34
C ASN A 48 16.64 6.20 6.50
N ASN A 49 16.02 5.03 6.42
CA ASN A 49 15.03 4.53 7.37
C ASN A 49 15.23 3.01 7.62
N PRO A 50 16.29 2.62 8.32
CA PRO A 50 16.62 1.22 8.55
C PRO A 50 15.55 0.47 9.37
N ASP A 51 14.81 1.17 10.23
CA ASP A 51 13.72 0.61 11.01
C ASP A 51 12.41 0.49 10.21
N ARG A 52 12.41 0.94 8.94
CA ARG A 52 11.27 0.89 8.02
C ARG A 52 9.98 1.50 8.55
N LEU A 53 10.11 2.55 9.34
CA LEU A 53 8.97 3.27 9.89
C LEU A 53 8.14 3.89 8.78
N SER A 54 6.83 3.73 8.86
CA SER A 54 5.89 4.33 7.93
C SER A 54 5.70 5.81 8.22
N ASN A 55 5.53 6.63 7.18
CA ASN A 55 5.14 8.04 7.34
C ASN A 55 3.74 8.12 7.97
N GLY A 56 3.55 8.99 8.94
CA GLY A 56 2.30 9.11 9.69
C GLY A 56 1.10 9.66 8.90
N SER A 57 1.29 10.15 7.67
CA SER A 57 0.22 10.75 6.86
C SER A 57 0.27 10.44 5.37
N GLN A 58 1.37 9.91 4.86
CA GLN A 58 1.51 9.61 3.44
C GLN A 58 1.13 8.17 3.15
N PHE A 59 0.24 7.99 2.18
CA PHE A 59 -0.19 6.67 1.71
C PHE A 59 -0.20 6.64 0.19
N TYR A 60 -0.32 5.45 -0.38
CA TYR A 60 -0.52 5.26 -1.80
C TYR A 60 -1.57 4.18 -2.06
N ILE A 61 -2.17 4.23 -3.25
CA ILE A 61 -3.08 3.20 -3.76
C ILE A 61 -2.34 2.44 -4.85
N VAL A 62 -2.29 1.13 -4.72
CA VAL A 62 -1.60 0.26 -5.67
C VAL A 62 -2.42 0.12 -6.95
N TRP A 63 -1.81 0.43 -8.10
CA TRP A 63 -2.36 0.07 -9.41
C TRP A 63 -1.64 -1.14 -9.98
N GLY A 64 -0.36 -1.03 -10.25
CA GLY A 64 0.50 -2.10 -10.72
C GLY A 64 0.11 -2.71 -12.07
N LYS A 65 0.71 -3.85 -12.40
CA LYS A 65 0.44 -4.62 -13.62
C LYS A 65 -0.01 -6.05 -13.29
N LYS A 66 -0.55 -6.76 -14.27
CA LYS A 66 -0.71 -8.22 -14.19
C LYS A 66 0.61 -8.89 -14.46
N TYR A 67 0.88 -9.96 -13.73
CA TYR A 67 2.11 -10.73 -13.84
C TYR A 67 1.88 -12.05 -14.55
N ARG A 68 2.94 -12.59 -15.17
CA ARG A 68 3.02 -14.01 -15.53
C ARG A 68 3.65 -14.77 -14.38
N SER A 69 3.34 -16.04 -14.21
CA SER A 69 3.85 -16.84 -13.07
C SER A 69 5.36 -16.76 -12.91
N ARG A 70 6.11 -16.75 -14.02
CA ARG A 70 7.58 -16.65 -13.99
C ARG A 70 8.06 -15.27 -13.52
N GLU A 71 7.41 -14.20 -13.94
CA GLU A 71 7.73 -12.82 -13.52
C GLU A 71 7.45 -12.63 -12.02
N LEU A 72 6.32 -13.17 -11.55
CA LEU A 72 5.94 -13.12 -10.15
C LEU A 72 6.92 -13.90 -9.27
N ALA A 73 7.27 -15.13 -9.68
CA ALA A 73 8.26 -15.93 -8.98
C ALA A 73 9.62 -15.21 -8.87
N PHE A 74 10.02 -14.51 -9.94
CA PHE A 74 11.26 -13.74 -9.95
C PHE A 74 11.19 -12.52 -9.02
N ALA A 75 10.06 -11.78 -9.01
CA ALA A 75 9.85 -10.66 -8.11
C ALA A 75 9.95 -11.09 -6.63
N TRP A 76 9.30 -12.17 -6.27
CA TRP A 76 9.35 -12.71 -4.90
C TRP A 76 10.70 -13.33 -4.53
N ALA A 77 11.41 -13.93 -5.49
CA ALA A 77 12.75 -14.45 -5.22
C ALA A 77 13.73 -13.34 -4.82
N GLY A 78 13.62 -12.16 -5.44
CA GLY A 78 14.40 -10.99 -5.07
C GLY A 78 14.11 -10.48 -3.66
N LEU A 79 12.87 -10.61 -3.19
CA LEU A 79 12.50 -10.24 -1.83
C LEU A 79 12.96 -11.25 -0.79
N ARG A 80 12.83 -12.56 -1.06
CA ARG A 80 13.20 -13.65 -0.14
C ARG A 80 14.71 -13.73 0.13
N GLY A 81 15.53 -13.36 -0.83
CA GLY A 81 16.99 -13.31 -0.67
C GLY A 81 17.52 -12.03 -0.04
N GLY A 82 16.66 -11.09 0.31
CA GLY A 82 17.03 -9.73 0.70
C GLY A 82 16.63 -9.37 2.14
N LEU A 83 16.40 -8.07 2.31
CA LEU A 83 16.14 -7.40 3.58
C LEU A 83 14.90 -7.87 4.36
N TYR A 84 13.97 -8.57 3.71
CA TYR A 84 12.66 -8.89 4.30
C TYR A 84 12.57 -10.31 4.87
N GLY A 85 13.66 -11.09 4.78
CA GLY A 85 13.69 -12.48 5.23
C GLY A 85 12.76 -13.40 4.42
N ASP A 86 12.45 -14.55 4.98
CA ASP A 86 11.47 -15.47 4.42
C ASP A 86 10.06 -14.96 4.75
N PHE A 87 9.25 -14.72 3.73
CA PHE A 87 7.83 -14.47 3.91
C PHE A 87 6.99 -15.55 3.22
N GLU A 88 5.85 -15.82 3.80
CA GLU A 88 4.93 -16.81 3.26
C GLU A 88 4.09 -16.21 2.12
N THR A 89 3.95 -16.99 1.06
CA THR A 89 3.00 -16.72 -0.01
C THR A 89 1.98 -17.84 -0.05
N ASN A 90 0.76 -17.53 -0.49
CA ASN A 90 -0.27 -18.55 -0.69
C ASN A 90 -0.81 -18.51 -2.13
N ARG A 91 -1.62 -19.51 -2.47
CA ARG A 91 -2.19 -19.65 -3.81
C ARG A 91 -3.16 -18.51 -4.17
N GLU A 92 -3.87 -17.98 -3.19
CA GLU A 92 -4.81 -16.87 -3.39
C GLU A 92 -4.06 -15.61 -3.79
N MET A 93 -3.01 -15.26 -3.06
CA MET A 93 -2.11 -14.15 -3.36
C MET A 93 -1.47 -14.29 -4.76
N GLU A 94 -1.03 -15.49 -5.12
CA GLU A 94 -0.49 -15.76 -6.46
C GLU A 94 -1.54 -15.50 -7.54
N GLN A 95 -2.72 -16.07 -7.42
CA GLN A 95 -3.80 -15.90 -8.39
C GLN A 95 -4.22 -14.44 -8.54
N GLU A 96 -4.26 -13.68 -7.45
CA GLU A 96 -4.60 -12.26 -7.49
C GLU A 96 -3.62 -11.46 -8.34
N TYR A 97 -2.31 -11.68 -8.18
CA TYR A 97 -1.30 -11.01 -9.02
C TYR A 97 -1.35 -11.40 -10.49
N LEU A 98 -1.76 -12.64 -10.81
CA LEU A 98 -1.90 -13.13 -12.18
C LEU A 98 -3.16 -12.59 -12.87
N THR A 99 -4.25 -12.39 -12.13
CA THR A 99 -5.56 -12.02 -12.68
C THR A 99 -5.87 -10.54 -12.58
N THR A 100 -5.70 -9.95 -11.42
CA THR A 100 -6.00 -8.55 -11.11
C THR A 100 -4.76 -7.67 -11.23
N GLY A 101 -3.62 -8.15 -10.72
CA GLY A 101 -2.36 -7.44 -10.75
C GLY A 101 -2.01 -6.75 -9.43
N GLY A 102 -0.96 -5.92 -9.46
CA GLY A 102 -0.44 -5.22 -8.30
C GLY A 102 1.05 -4.96 -8.40
N THR A 103 1.72 -4.83 -7.24
CA THR A 103 3.15 -4.52 -7.15
C THR A 103 3.85 -5.44 -6.14
N PRO A 104 4.05 -6.73 -6.47
CA PRO A 104 4.61 -7.73 -5.54
C PRO A 104 6.02 -7.38 -5.02
N GLY A 105 6.75 -6.50 -5.70
CA GLY A 105 8.07 -6.03 -5.26
C GLY A 105 8.05 -5.19 -3.98
N LEU A 106 6.88 -4.79 -3.50
CA LEU A 106 6.71 -4.03 -2.24
C LEU A 106 6.26 -4.92 -1.07
N ASP A 107 5.94 -6.19 -1.33
CA ASP A 107 5.45 -7.11 -0.31
C ASP A 107 6.49 -7.32 0.80
N GLY A 108 6.03 -7.33 2.05
CA GLY A 108 6.90 -7.46 3.20
C GLY A 108 7.72 -6.22 3.57
N GLY A 109 7.72 -5.19 2.72
CA GLY A 109 8.51 -3.98 2.93
C GLY A 109 7.71 -2.75 3.34
N TYR A 110 6.40 -2.76 3.10
CA TYR A 110 5.50 -1.63 3.35
C TYR A 110 4.21 -2.11 3.99
N THR A 111 3.70 -1.33 4.93
CA THR A 111 2.43 -1.61 5.61
C THR A 111 1.26 -1.42 4.67
N VAL A 112 0.51 -2.48 4.42
CA VAL A 112 -0.80 -2.42 3.76
C VAL A 112 -1.88 -2.39 4.84
N PHE A 113 -2.71 -1.35 4.86
CA PHE A 113 -3.69 -1.14 5.92
C PHE A 113 -5.15 -1.09 5.44
N GLY A 114 -5.37 -1.16 4.13
CA GLY A 114 -6.71 -1.10 3.58
C GLY A 114 -6.77 -1.48 2.10
N GLU A 115 -7.97 -1.41 1.54
CA GLU A 115 -8.20 -1.64 0.12
C GLU A 115 -9.34 -0.77 -0.40
N VAL A 116 -9.29 -0.43 -1.68
CA VAL A 116 -10.36 0.25 -2.41
C VAL A 116 -11.49 -0.74 -2.66
N ILE A 117 -12.65 -0.51 -2.05
CA ILE A 117 -13.84 -1.36 -2.20
C ILE A 117 -14.78 -0.87 -3.31
N GLU A 118 -14.73 0.42 -3.65
CA GLU A 118 -15.51 1.04 -4.73
C GLU A 118 -14.68 2.15 -5.39
N GLY A 119 -14.89 2.40 -6.68
CA GLY A 119 -14.23 3.51 -7.40
C GLY A 119 -12.84 3.17 -7.95
N LEU A 120 -12.54 1.90 -8.27
CA LEU A 120 -11.30 1.55 -8.96
C LEU A 120 -11.14 2.23 -10.33
N ASP A 121 -12.24 2.52 -11.01
CA ASP A 121 -12.27 3.31 -12.25
C ASP A 121 -11.79 4.76 -12.02
N VAL A 122 -12.08 5.34 -10.87
CA VAL A 122 -11.55 6.66 -10.47
C VAL A 122 -10.03 6.57 -10.25
N VAL A 123 -9.56 5.51 -9.60
CA VAL A 123 -8.11 5.26 -9.41
C VAL A 123 -7.42 5.10 -10.77
N GLU A 124 -8.03 4.39 -11.73
CA GLU A 124 -7.52 4.24 -13.08
C GLU A 124 -7.40 5.58 -13.80
N ASN A 125 -8.42 6.41 -13.71
CA ASN A 125 -8.41 7.75 -14.30
C ASN A 125 -7.30 8.62 -13.70
N ILE A 126 -7.13 8.59 -12.39
CA ILE A 126 -6.07 9.33 -11.68
C ILE A 126 -4.69 8.86 -12.15
N GLN A 127 -4.45 7.56 -12.16
CA GLN A 127 -3.15 7.01 -12.52
C GLN A 127 -2.80 7.19 -14.01
N SER A 128 -3.81 7.37 -14.87
CA SER A 128 -3.64 7.63 -16.31
C SER A 128 -3.44 9.10 -16.65
N THR A 129 -3.46 9.97 -15.64
CA THR A 129 -3.27 11.41 -15.84
C THR A 129 -1.84 11.70 -16.30
N ALA A 130 -1.70 12.66 -17.24
CA ALA A 130 -0.40 13.10 -17.71
C ALA A 130 0.45 13.68 -16.58
N THR A 131 1.70 13.21 -16.50
CA THR A 131 2.66 13.60 -15.47
C THR A 131 3.87 14.33 -16.05
N ASP A 132 4.63 14.97 -15.18
CA ASP A 132 5.96 15.51 -15.49
C ASP A 132 7.07 14.45 -15.35
N SER A 133 8.32 14.85 -15.49
CA SER A 133 9.49 13.96 -15.35
C SER A 133 9.72 13.40 -13.93
N HIS A 134 8.97 13.84 -12.94
CA HIS A 134 9.00 13.39 -11.56
C HIS A 134 7.71 12.64 -11.18
N ASP A 135 6.98 12.14 -12.17
CA ASP A 135 5.69 11.46 -11.99
C ASP A 135 4.61 12.30 -11.29
N ARG A 136 4.78 13.62 -11.29
CA ARG A 136 3.78 14.53 -10.72
C ARG A 136 2.72 14.84 -11.76
N PRO A 137 1.42 14.75 -11.43
CA PRO A 137 0.35 15.17 -12.33
C PRO A 137 0.51 16.62 -12.79
N GLN A 138 0.41 16.85 -14.10
CA GLN A 138 0.49 18.20 -14.67
C GLN A 138 -0.68 19.09 -14.24
N THR A 139 -1.82 18.46 -13.93
CA THR A 139 -2.98 19.13 -13.32
C THR A 139 -3.15 18.57 -11.90
N ASP A 140 -3.28 19.45 -10.92
CA ASP A 140 -3.43 19.06 -9.53
C ASP A 140 -4.66 18.16 -9.33
N ILE A 141 -4.47 17.01 -8.66
CA ILE A 141 -5.54 16.12 -8.21
C ILE A 141 -5.72 16.35 -6.73
N VAL A 142 -6.90 16.82 -6.33
CA VAL A 142 -7.15 17.26 -4.96
C VAL A 142 -8.21 16.40 -4.31
N ILE A 143 -7.94 15.91 -3.09
CA ILE A 143 -8.94 15.31 -2.23
C ILE A 143 -9.74 16.44 -1.56
N LEU A 144 -10.98 16.63 -1.97
CA LEU A 144 -11.83 17.69 -1.43
C LEU A 144 -12.37 17.35 -0.04
N HIS A 145 -12.72 16.09 0.18
CA HIS A 145 -13.29 15.60 1.44
C HIS A 145 -12.79 14.19 1.73
N ALA A 146 -12.48 13.92 2.99
CA ALA A 146 -12.22 12.59 3.52
C ALA A 146 -13.03 12.42 4.80
N VAL A 147 -13.83 11.35 4.88
CA VAL A 147 -14.69 11.05 6.03
C VAL A 147 -14.43 9.62 6.49
N VAL A 148 -14.26 9.46 7.80
CA VAL A 148 -14.14 8.14 8.41
C VAL A 148 -15.52 7.70 8.90
N GLU A 149 -16.02 6.62 8.33
CA GLU A 149 -17.29 6.00 8.74
C GLU A 149 -17.04 4.69 9.47
N GLN A 150 -17.54 4.57 10.69
CA GLN A 150 -17.56 3.31 11.41
C GLN A 150 -18.85 2.56 11.09
N LYS A 151 -18.77 1.49 10.31
CA LYS A 151 -19.90 0.56 10.18
C LYS A 151 -19.99 -0.28 11.44
N SER A 152 -21.05 -0.11 12.24
CA SER A 152 -21.34 -0.98 13.37
C SER A 152 -21.47 -2.43 12.86
N LYS A 153 -20.71 -3.36 13.43
CA LYS A 153 -20.91 -4.80 13.15
C LYS A 153 -22.37 -5.13 13.52
N LYS A 154 -23.21 -5.45 12.54
CA LYS A 154 -24.50 -6.08 12.83
C LYS A 154 -24.22 -7.34 13.65
N ALA A 155 -24.77 -7.42 14.85
CA ALA A 155 -24.69 -8.62 15.68
C ALA A 155 -25.25 -9.81 14.87
N GLY A 156 -24.38 -10.75 14.45
CA GLY A 156 -24.83 -11.94 13.72
C GLY A 156 -23.84 -12.62 12.79
N ALA A 157 -22.63 -12.12 12.60
CA ALA A 157 -21.62 -12.85 11.82
C ALA A 157 -20.51 -13.35 12.75
N THR A 158 -20.59 -14.62 13.15
CA THR A 158 -19.53 -15.35 13.84
C THR A 158 -18.39 -15.66 12.89
N GLY A 159 -17.48 -14.73 12.74
CA GLY A 159 -16.18 -14.94 12.12
C GLY A 159 -15.12 -14.51 13.13
N LYS A 160 -14.57 -15.46 13.88
CA LYS A 160 -13.51 -15.24 14.85
C LYS A 160 -12.24 -14.83 14.15
N ARG A 161 -11.78 -13.58 14.30
CA ARG A 161 -10.37 -13.28 14.47
C ARG A 161 -10.23 -12.34 15.66
N ARG A 162 -9.74 -12.89 16.77
CA ARG A 162 -9.32 -12.08 17.90
C ARG A 162 -7.91 -11.58 17.59
N TYR A 163 -7.78 -10.30 17.38
CA TYR A 163 -6.50 -9.61 17.56
C TYR A 163 -6.25 -9.56 19.06
N SER A 164 -5.21 -10.21 19.52
CA SER A 164 -4.68 -10.03 20.87
C SER A 164 -3.47 -9.10 20.74
N PRO A 165 -3.55 -7.84 21.20
CA PRO A 165 -2.34 -7.03 21.32
C PRO A 165 -1.47 -7.67 22.39
N GLY A 166 -0.28 -8.16 21.98
CA GLY A 166 0.75 -8.57 22.92
C GLY A 166 1.20 -7.35 23.72
N LEU A 167 1.09 -7.45 25.03
CA LEU A 167 1.74 -6.55 25.99
C LEU A 167 3.26 -6.79 25.92
N TYR A 168 3.99 -5.78 25.50
CA TYR A 168 5.38 -5.57 25.88
C TYR A 168 5.57 -4.12 26.25
#